data_e36aeafdd6d3ffe25ea464418a12df4f
#
_entry.id   e36aeafdd6d3ffe25ea464418a12df4f
#
_cell.length_a   1.000
_cell.length_b   1.000
_cell.length_c   1.000
_cell.angle_alpha   90.00
_cell.angle_beta   90.00
_cell.angle_gamma   90.00
#
_symmetry.space_group_name_H-M   'P 1'
#
loop_
_entity.id
_entity.type
_entity.pdbx_description
1 polymer ?
#
loop_
_entity_poly.entity_id
_entity_poly.type
_entity_poly.pdbx_seq_one_letter_code
_entity_poly.pdbx_strand_id
1 'polypeptide(L)'
;MMHGYLFGILSAIFWALSGLLYNELPLSGFTALGKVISLLFLIDFFSLFAIGITLWRKRAVNFQKIFWSPVLSGVLGGPLGMSAYLLSIHYLTIYYAAPLSSLFPVLAALMSYWILKEKISKTAQFGFALAIISSSLLAIEVGQEITFNTIGFIFLIICILGWSSEIVISSYTMRSLSGLQVYFLRLCGSTIGYLLILFILSLKDFSLDILSFNYVQIAGVIIFDALSYCCYYQAIYLLKPIKAMALNITYSVWAIGLGYLLYKQPIKPITLLLTLLLSAGVIVTLYYKREQK
;
A
#
# COMPACT_ATOMS: atom_id res chain seq x y z
N MET A 1 8.85 -20.84 3.36
CA MET A 1 7.95 -20.09 4.25
C MET A 1 8.66 -18.97 5.00
N MET A 2 9.81 -19.19 5.64
CA MET A 2 10.55 -18.15 6.41
C MET A 2 10.85 -16.87 5.59
N HIS A 3 11.29 -17.01 4.34
CA HIS A 3 11.51 -15.85 3.45
C HIS A 3 10.26 -15.00 3.22
N GLY A 4 9.07 -15.60 3.16
CA GLY A 4 7.82 -14.84 3.00
C GLY A 4 7.51 -13.94 4.20
N TYR A 5 7.72 -14.43 5.42
CA TYR A 5 7.58 -13.61 6.63
C TYR A 5 8.60 -12.48 6.66
N LEU A 6 9.85 -12.76 6.29
CA LEU A 6 10.87 -11.73 6.20
C LEU A 6 10.48 -10.63 5.19
N PHE A 7 10.02 -11.00 4.00
CA PHE A 7 9.55 -10.04 3.02
C PHE A 7 8.37 -9.22 3.53
N GLY A 8 7.41 -9.84 4.24
CA GLY A 8 6.28 -9.11 4.82
C GLY A 8 6.70 -8.08 5.86
N ILE A 9 7.64 -8.42 6.74
CA ILE A 9 8.18 -7.50 7.76
C ILE A 9 8.99 -6.38 7.08
N LEU A 10 9.88 -6.71 6.14
CA LEU A 10 10.66 -5.70 5.40
C LEU A 10 9.76 -4.74 4.64
N SER A 11 8.67 -5.23 4.03
CA SER A 11 7.68 -4.37 3.39
C SER A 11 7.11 -3.34 4.38
N ALA A 12 6.73 -3.76 5.57
CA ALA A 12 6.19 -2.88 6.60
C ALA A 12 7.22 -1.83 7.09
N ILE A 13 8.47 -2.24 7.29
CA ILE A 13 9.56 -1.34 7.70
C ILE A 13 9.82 -0.28 6.63
N PHE A 14 9.96 -0.70 5.36
CA PHE A 14 10.20 0.24 4.27
C PHE A 14 9.03 1.18 4.03
N TRP A 15 7.79 0.68 4.19
CA TRP A 15 6.60 1.52 4.12
C TRP A 15 6.56 2.56 5.25
N ALA A 16 6.97 2.19 6.46
CA ALA A 16 7.08 3.12 7.58
C ALA A 16 8.15 4.19 7.34
N LEU A 17 9.32 3.80 6.82
CA LEU A 17 10.40 4.75 6.47
C LEU A 17 9.96 5.72 5.38
N SER A 18 9.31 5.22 4.32
CA SER A 18 8.74 6.06 3.27
C SER A 18 7.70 7.03 3.84
N GLY A 19 6.78 6.55 4.69
CA GLY A 19 5.76 7.37 5.33
C GLY A 19 6.33 8.50 6.18
N LEU A 20 7.43 8.26 6.92
CA LEU A 20 8.11 9.31 7.68
C LEU A 20 8.72 10.38 6.77
N LEU A 21 9.30 10.00 5.63
CA LEU A 21 9.83 10.95 4.65
C LEU A 21 8.72 11.72 3.95
N TYR A 22 7.56 11.09 3.67
CA TYR A 22 6.40 11.78 3.11
C TYR A 22 5.89 12.90 4.01
N ASN A 23 5.90 12.72 5.33
CA ASN A 23 5.47 13.75 6.27
C ASN A 23 6.31 15.03 6.22
N GLU A 24 7.55 14.94 5.75
CA GLU A 24 8.44 16.09 5.60
C GLU A 24 8.27 16.83 4.26
N LEU A 25 7.54 16.23 3.31
CA LEU A 25 7.30 16.84 2.02
C LEU A 25 6.16 17.88 2.10
N PRO A 26 6.30 19.07 1.48
CA PRO A 26 5.26 20.10 1.45
C PRO A 26 4.14 19.73 0.48
N LEU A 27 3.35 18.70 0.84
CA LEU A 27 2.29 18.11 0.01
C LEU A 27 0.89 18.58 0.43
N SER A 28 0.77 19.77 1.02
CA SER A 28 -0.52 20.31 1.47
C SER A 28 -1.26 21.08 0.37
N GLY A 29 -2.58 20.87 0.32
CA GLY A 29 -3.50 21.61 -0.57
C GLY A 29 -3.68 20.98 -1.96
N PHE A 30 -4.75 21.42 -2.66
CA PHE A 30 -5.13 20.91 -3.99
C PHE A 30 -4.07 21.18 -5.07
N THR A 31 -3.33 22.27 -4.94
CA THR A 31 -2.19 22.63 -5.82
C THR A 31 -1.05 21.60 -5.74
N ALA A 32 -0.97 20.85 -4.64
CA ALA A 32 0.00 19.77 -4.48
C ALA A 32 -0.37 18.48 -5.25
N LEU A 33 -1.61 18.35 -5.77
CA LEU A 33 -2.05 17.12 -6.45
C LEU A 33 -1.13 16.77 -7.62
N GLY A 34 -0.77 17.73 -8.48
CA GLY A 34 0.15 17.50 -9.59
C GLY A 34 1.52 17.02 -9.12
N LYS A 35 2.06 17.63 -8.05
CA LYS A 35 3.35 17.24 -7.45
C LYS A 35 3.30 15.82 -6.89
N VAL A 36 2.23 15.47 -6.19
CA VAL A 36 2.04 14.13 -5.63
C VAL A 36 1.90 13.08 -6.72
N ILE A 37 1.08 13.32 -7.75
CA ILE A 37 0.93 12.40 -8.90
C ILE A 37 2.27 12.25 -9.62
N SER A 38 3.03 13.32 -9.80
CA SER A 38 4.36 13.25 -10.40
C SER A 38 5.34 12.42 -9.56
N LEU A 39 5.30 12.55 -8.23
CA LEU A 39 6.13 11.74 -7.33
C LEU A 39 5.75 10.25 -7.42
N LEU A 40 4.45 9.93 -7.40
CA LEU A 40 3.96 8.57 -7.55
C LEU A 40 4.33 7.96 -8.91
N PHE A 41 4.26 8.77 -9.98
CA PHE A 41 4.76 8.37 -11.30
C PHE A 41 6.25 8.03 -11.25
N LEU A 42 7.07 8.87 -10.62
CA LEU A 42 8.52 8.62 -10.51
C LEU A 42 8.82 7.35 -9.72
N ILE A 43 8.13 7.13 -8.60
CA ILE A 43 8.26 5.90 -7.81
C ILE A 43 8.01 4.67 -8.68
N ASP A 44 6.87 4.64 -9.38
CA ASP A 44 6.50 3.51 -10.22
C ASP A 44 7.42 3.37 -11.44
N PHE A 45 7.84 4.48 -12.06
CA PHE A 45 8.75 4.48 -13.20
C PHE A 45 10.12 3.91 -12.84
N PHE A 46 10.75 4.40 -11.77
CA PHE A 46 12.05 3.89 -11.33
C PHE A 46 11.96 2.45 -10.84
N SER A 47 10.87 2.07 -10.16
CA SER A 47 10.59 0.70 -9.77
C SER A 47 10.45 -0.22 -10.98
N LEU A 48 9.71 0.21 -12.00
CA LEU A 48 9.52 -0.51 -13.26
C LEU A 48 10.87 -0.79 -13.93
N PHE A 49 11.73 0.22 -14.00
CA PHE A 49 13.05 0.11 -14.61
C PHE A 49 13.95 -0.86 -13.83
N ALA A 50 14.02 -0.73 -12.50
CA ALA A 50 14.83 -1.58 -11.64
C ALA A 50 14.39 -3.06 -11.68
N ILE A 51 13.06 -3.32 -11.60
CA ILE A 51 12.52 -4.67 -11.68
C ILE A 51 12.67 -5.23 -13.10
N GLY A 52 12.48 -4.41 -14.13
CA GLY A 52 12.68 -4.77 -15.54
C GLY A 52 14.10 -5.25 -15.81
N ILE A 53 15.12 -4.52 -15.34
CA ILE A 53 16.54 -4.94 -15.44
C ILE A 53 16.77 -6.26 -14.70
N THR A 54 16.18 -6.40 -13.50
CA THR A 54 16.34 -7.61 -12.68
C THR A 54 15.75 -8.82 -13.38
N LEU A 55 14.56 -8.72 -13.95
CA LEU A 55 13.90 -9.80 -14.69
C LEU A 55 14.66 -10.13 -16.00
N TRP A 56 15.12 -9.11 -16.72
CA TRP A 56 15.90 -9.29 -17.93
C TRP A 56 17.21 -10.05 -17.67
N ARG A 57 17.98 -9.65 -16.64
CA ARG A 57 19.20 -10.36 -16.22
C ARG A 57 18.96 -11.81 -15.83
N LYS A 58 17.82 -12.10 -15.19
CA LYS A 58 17.42 -13.45 -14.80
C LYS A 58 16.81 -14.26 -15.97
N ARG A 59 16.68 -13.68 -17.16
CA ARG A 59 15.97 -14.26 -18.30
C ARG A 59 14.55 -14.74 -17.94
N ALA A 60 13.94 -14.06 -16.96
CA ALA A 60 12.65 -14.46 -16.39
C ALA A 60 11.47 -13.74 -17.05
N VAL A 61 11.70 -12.91 -18.07
CA VAL A 61 10.64 -12.23 -18.81
C VAL A 61 10.17 -13.13 -19.94
N ASN A 62 8.99 -13.73 -19.77
CA ASN A 62 8.34 -14.49 -20.84
C ASN A 62 7.23 -13.65 -21.45
N PHE A 63 7.53 -12.91 -22.52
CA PHE A 63 6.59 -12.03 -23.23
C PHE A 63 5.44 -12.80 -23.92
N GLN A 64 5.53 -14.11 -24.08
CA GLN A 64 4.46 -14.93 -24.66
C GLN A 64 3.26 -15.08 -23.71
N LYS A 65 3.42 -14.76 -22.42
CA LYS A 65 2.40 -14.81 -21.38
C LYS A 65 2.15 -13.43 -20.78
N ILE A 66 1.83 -12.45 -21.62
CA ILE A 66 1.37 -11.15 -21.11
C ILE A 66 -0.06 -11.32 -20.62
N PHE A 67 -0.24 -11.20 -19.31
CA PHE A 67 -1.56 -11.20 -18.69
C PHE A 67 -2.00 -9.76 -18.48
N TRP A 68 -3.10 -9.36 -19.10
CA TRP A 68 -3.69 -8.04 -18.92
C TRP A 68 -4.19 -7.79 -17.49
N SER A 69 -4.49 -8.87 -16.74
CA SER A 69 -5.01 -8.76 -15.38
C SER A 69 -4.06 -8.01 -14.42
N PRO A 70 -2.74 -8.28 -14.35
CA PRO A 70 -1.88 -7.49 -13.46
C PRO A 70 -1.63 -6.07 -13.97
N VAL A 71 -1.71 -5.83 -15.27
CA VAL A 71 -1.67 -4.46 -15.82
C VAL A 71 -2.91 -3.68 -15.34
N LEU A 72 -4.10 -4.29 -15.44
CA LEU A 72 -5.33 -3.71 -14.89
C LEU A 72 -5.24 -3.48 -13.38
N SER A 73 -4.68 -4.44 -12.62
CA SER A 73 -4.51 -4.28 -11.18
C SER A 73 -3.64 -3.06 -10.85
N GLY A 74 -2.63 -2.79 -11.67
CA GLY A 74 -1.78 -1.60 -11.53
C GLY A 74 -2.56 -0.30 -11.74
N VAL A 75 -3.43 -0.23 -12.73
CA VAL A 75 -4.30 0.94 -12.95
C VAL A 75 -5.27 1.13 -11.79
N LEU A 76 -5.86 0.04 -11.29
CA LEU A 76 -6.84 0.09 -10.19
C LEU A 76 -6.19 0.50 -8.87
N GLY A 77 -5.04 -0.06 -8.52
CA GLY A 77 -4.39 0.22 -7.24
C GLY A 77 -3.60 1.52 -7.22
N GLY A 78 -2.85 1.82 -8.29
CA GLY A 78 -2.04 3.02 -8.44
C GLY A 78 -2.88 4.25 -8.81
N PRO A 79 -3.01 4.57 -10.10
CA PRO A 79 -3.67 5.79 -10.55
C PRO A 79 -5.07 5.99 -10.01
N LEU A 80 -5.91 4.97 -10.00
CA LEU A 80 -7.28 5.08 -9.49
C LEU A 80 -7.30 5.08 -7.96
N GLY A 81 -6.76 4.05 -7.32
CA GLY A 81 -6.83 3.87 -5.87
C GLY A 81 -6.06 4.93 -5.11
N MET A 82 -4.80 5.18 -5.48
CA MET A 82 -3.95 6.14 -4.79
C MET A 82 -4.36 7.58 -5.06
N SER A 83 -4.78 7.94 -6.28
CA SER A 83 -5.30 9.28 -6.56
C SER A 83 -6.61 9.54 -5.81
N ALA A 84 -7.49 8.55 -5.72
CA ALA A 84 -8.71 8.65 -4.93
C ALA A 84 -8.40 8.78 -3.43
N TYR A 85 -7.38 8.08 -2.91
CA TYR A 85 -6.91 8.27 -1.54
C TYR A 85 -6.47 9.71 -1.26
N LEU A 86 -5.67 10.30 -2.15
CA LEU A 86 -5.21 11.67 -2.01
C LEU A 86 -6.36 12.68 -2.07
N LEU A 87 -7.33 12.46 -2.97
CA LEU A 87 -8.56 13.26 -3.03
C LEU A 87 -9.40 13.09 -1.76
N SER A 88 -9.47 11.88 -1.21
CA SER A 88 -10.17 11.67 0.07
C SER A 88 -9.52 12.45 1.21
N ILE A 89 -8.19 12.51 1.28
CA ILE A 89 -7.45 13.33 2.25
C ILE A 89 -7.77 14.82 2.09
N HIS A 90 -7.89 15.29 0.85
CA HIS A 90 -8.22 16.69 0.59
C HIS A 90 -9.60 17.08 1.16
N TYR A 91 -10.60 16.17 1.05
CA TYR A 91 -11.98 16.45 1.50
C TYR A 91 -12.27 16.04 2.94
N LEU A 92 -11.59 15.03 3.49
CA LEU A 92 -11.84 14.46 4.82
C LEU A 92 -10.72 14.73 5.83
N THR A 93 -9.58 15.24 5.40
CA THR A 93 -8.29 15.22 6.11
C THR A 93 -7.67 13.82 6.23
N ILE A 94 -6.36 13.78 6.48
CA ILE A 94 -5.62 12.51 6.64
C ILE A 94 -6.10 11.71 7.85
N TYR A 95 -6.58 12.40 8.89
CA TYR A 95 -7.03 11.78 10.15
C TYR A 95 -8.27 10.89 9.99
N TYR A 96 -9.06 11.07 8.91
CA TYR A 96 -10.19 10.21 8.56
C TYR A 96 -9.88 9.30 7.39
N ALA A 97 -9.21 9.83 6.37
CA ALA A 97 -8.88 9.06 5.18
C ALA A 97 -7.97 7.87 5.50
N ALA A 98 -6.95 8.03 6.36
CA ALA A 98 -6.02 6.96 6.69
C ALA A 98 -6.65 5.81 7.48
N PRO A 99 -7.39 6.04 8.59
CA PRO A 99 -8.06 4.95 9.31
C PRO A 99 -9.08 4.21 8.47
N LEU A 100 -9.89 4.94 7.73
CA LEU A 100 -10.97 4.36 6.94
C LEU A 100 -10.43 3.61 5.71
N SER A 101 -9.36 4.10 5.07
CA SER A 101 -8.70 3.37 3.98
C SER A 101 -8.08 2.07 4.49
N SER A 102 -7.68 1.98 5.76
CA SER A 102 -7.16 0.74 6.35
C SER A 102 -8.20 -0.39 6.41
N LEU A 103 -9.45 -0.14 6.02
CA LEU A 103 -10.46 -1.17 5.81
C LEU A 103 -10.28 -1.94 4.48
N PHE A 104 -9.41 -1.48 3.55
CA PHE A 104 -9.18 -2.20 2.28
C PHE A 104 -8.77 -3.68 2.47
N PRO A 105 -8.01 -4.09 3.51
CA PRO A 105 -7.68 -5.49 3.69
C PRO A 105 -8.89 -6.35 4.06
N VAL A 106 -9.94 -5.78 4.70
CA VAL A 106 -11.20 -6.51 4.97
C VAL A 106 -11.87 -6.86 3.66
N LEU A 107 -12.03 -5.86 2.77
CA LEU A 107 -12.63 -6.07 1.46
C LEU A 107 -11.77 -7.01 0.60
N ALA A 108 -10.45 -6.86 0.61
CA ALA A 108 -9.54 -7.77 -0.08
C ALA A 108 -9.65 -9.22 0.44
N ALA A 109 -9.81 -9.40 1.75
CA ALA A 109 -10.02 -10.72 2.34
C ALA A 109 -11.36 -11.34 1.91
N LEU A 110 -12.46 -10.56 1.91
CA LEU A 110 -13.76 -11.01 1.41
C LEU A 110 -13.71 -11.37 -0.08
N MET A 111 -13.11 -10.52 -0.91
CA MET A 111 -12.92 -10.81 -2.34
C MET A 111 -12.03 -12.05 -2.54
N SER A 112 -10.96 -12.22 -1.75
CA SER A 112 -10.11 -13.40 -1.81
C SER A 112 -10.87 -14.68 -1.44
N TYR A 113 -11.76 -14.61 -0.46
CA TYR A 113 -12.62 -15.74 -0.09
C TYR A 113 -13.54 -16.13 -1.25
N TRP A 114 -14.18 -15.16 -1.92
CA TRP A 114 -15.12 -15.44 -3.01
C TRP A 114 -14.42 -15.80 -4.33
N ILE A 115 -13.39 -15.03 -4.73
CA ILE A 115 -12.74 -15.15 -6.04
C ILE A 115 -11.63 -16.20 -6.02
N LEU A 116 -10.75 -16.15 -5.01
CA LEU A 116 -9.61 -17.07 -4.89
C LEU A 116 -9.97 -18.37 -4.20
N LYS A 117 -11.17 -18.46 -3.60
CA LYS A 117 -11.65 -19.59 -2.79
C LYS A 117 -10.73 -19.88 -1.58
N GLU A 118 -10.14 -18.83 -1.02
CA GLU A 118 -9.29 -18.95 0.15
C GLU A 118 -10.13 -19.12 1.40
N LYS A 119 -10.01 -20.27 2.07
CA LYS A 119 -10.65 -20.50 3.35
C LYS A 119 -9.78 -19.92 4.46
N ILE A 120 -10.40 -19.14 5.33
CA ILE A 120 -9.77 -18.52 6.49
C ILE A 120 -10.42 -19.12 7.73
N SER A 121 -9.62 -19.60 8.71
CA SER A 121 -10.19 -20.06 9.96
C SER A 121 -10.79 -18.91 10.76
N LYS A 122 -11.72 -19.22 11.65
CA LYS A 122 -12.33 -18.23 12.56
C LYS A 122 -11.28 -17.52 13.43
N THR A 123 -10.26 -18.26 13.87
CA THR A 123 -9.14 -17.71 14.65
C THR A 123 -8.34 -16.69 13.85
N ALA A 124 -8.01 -16.99 12.58
CA ALA A 124 -7.30 -16.04 11.73
C ALA A 124 -8.17 -14.81 11.36
N GLN A 125 -9.49 -15.00 11.18
CA GLN A 125 -10.42 -13.89 10.99
C GLN A 125 -10.44 -12.96 12.20
N PHE A 126 -10.51 -13.53 13.42
CA PHE A 126 -10.47 -12.77 14.66
C PHE A 126 -9.16 -11.98 14.80
N GLY A 127 -8.00 -12.62 14.61
CA GLY A 127 -6.70 -11.96 14.67
C GLY A 127 -6.58 -10.82 13.65
N PHE A 128 -7.05 -11.06 12.42
CA PHE A 128 -7.02 -10.07 11.36
C PHE A 128 -7.95 -8.88 11.65
N ALA A 129 -9.16 -9.13 12.15
CA ALA A 129 -10.09 -8.08 12.57
C ALA A 129 -9.51 -7.26 13.73
N LEU A 130 -8.89 -7.90 14.72
CA LEU A 130 -8.23 -7.21 15.83
C LEU A 130 -7.10 -6.31 15.33
N ALA A 131 -6.25 -6.78 14.41
CA ALA A 131 -5.16 -6.00 13.83
C ALA A 131 -5.68 -4.76 13.08
N ILE A 132 -6.74 -4.92 12.27
CA ILE A 132 -7.34 -3.82 11.51
C ILE A 132 -7.99 -2.78 12.44
N ILE A 133 -8.78 -3.23 13.43
CA ILE A 133 -9.43 -2.32 14.39
C ILE A 133 -8.37 -1.53 15.16
N SER A 134 -7.33 -2.21 15.65
CA SER A 134 -6.24 -1.55 16.38
C SER A 134 -5.48 -0.55 15.50
N SER A 135 -5.21 -0.88 14.23
CA SER A 135 -4.57 0.04 13.28
C SER A 135 -5.45 1.26 13.00
N SER A 136 -6.76 1.06 12.84
CA SER A 136 -7.72 2.16 12.61
C SER A 136 -7.83 3.08 13.83
N LEU A 137 -7.85 2.52 15.04
CA LEU A 137 -7.88 3.32 16.28
C LEU A 137 -6.58 4.09 16.49
N LEU A 138 -5.41 3.53 16.14
CA LEU A 138 -4.14 4.25 16.17
C LEU A 138 -4.17 5.50 15.27
N ALA A 139 -4.76 5.39 14.10
CA ALA A 139 -4.86 6.51 13.18
C ALA A 139 -5.88 7.58 13.67
N ILE A 140 -6.97 7.18 14.35
CA ILE A 140 -7.96 8.10 14.93
C ILE A 140 -7.40 8.86 16.13
N GLU A 141 -6.54 8.24 16.94
CA GLU A 141 -5.94 8.89 18.14
C GLU A 141 -5.20 10.19 17.78
N VAL A 142 -4.70 10.32 16.56
CA VAL A 142 -3.98 11.51 16.10
C VAL A 142 -4.92 12.62 15.59
N GLY A 143 -6.25 12.35 15.49
CA GLY A 143 -7.19 13.17 14.75
C GLY A 143 -7.78 14.38 15.47
N GLN A 144 -8.21 15.37 14.69
CA GLN A 144 -8.96 16.57 15.09
C GLN A 144 -10.44 16.48 14.66
N GLU A 145 -11.25 17.53 14.92
CA GLU A 145 -12.69 17.56 14.69
C GLU A 145 -13.18 17.06 13.31
N ILE A 146 -14.33 16.34 13.33
CA ILE A 146 -14.91 15.69 12.15
C ILE A 146 -15.58 16.71 11.24
N THR A 147 -15.08 16.90 10.03
CA THR A 147 -15.85 17.52 8.95
C THR A 147 -16.42 16.42 8.05
N PHE A 148 -17.73 16.22 8.10
CA PHE A 148 -18.38 15.24 7.23
C PHE A 148 -18.48 15.76 5.80
N ASN A 149 -17.81 15.11 4.83
CA ASN A 149 -17.85 15.46 3.42
C ASN A 149 -18.14 14.23 2.56
N THR A 150 -19.33 14.18 1.95
CA THR A 150 -19.81 13.06 1.13
C THR A 150 -18.88 12.76 -0.05
N ILE A 151 -18.31 13.79 -0.70
CA ILE A 151 -17.40 13.61 -1.84
C ILE A 151 -16.12 12.90 -1.39
N GLY A 152 -15.58 13.28 -0.23
CA GLY A 152 -14.41 12.62 0.35
C GLY A 152 -14.66 11.15 0.66
N PHE A 153 -15.85 10.79 1.16
CA PHE A 153 -16.23 9.39 1.38
C PHE A 153 -16.38 8.59 0.07
N ILE A 154 -16.90 9.20 -1.00
CA ILE A 154 -16.97 8.55 -2.33
C ILE A 154 -15.56 8.21 -2.81
N PHE A 155 -14.61 9.15 -2.77
CA PHE A 155 -13.23 8.90 -3.12
C PHE A 155 -12.59 7.83 -2.24
N LEU A 156 -12.89 7.81 -0.96
CA LEU A 156 -12.39 6.77 -0.05
C LEU A 156 -12.90 5.38 -0.42
N ILE A 157 -14.17 5.24 -0.78
CA ILE A 157 -14.73 3.97 -1.27
C ILE A 157 -14.02 3.52 -2.56
N ILE A 158 -13.77 4.45 -3.50
CA ILE A 158 -13.02 4.15 -4.73
C ILE A 158 -11.61 3.68 -4.40
N CYS A 159 -10.93 4.32 -3.46
CA CYS A 159 -9.61 3.89 -2.97
C CYS A 159 -9.64 2.46 -2.43
N ILE A 160 -10.55 2.17 -1.50
CA ILE A 160 -10.69 0.85 -0.87
C ILE A 160 -10.96 -0.23 -1.94
N LEU A 161 -11.86 0.04 -2.89
CA LEU A 161 -12.16 -0.87 -4.00
C LEU A 161 -10.93 -1.07 -4.91
N GLY A 162 -10.21 -0.01 -5.23
CA GLY A 162 -9.02 -0.03 -6.07
C GLY A 162 -7.91 -0.90 -5.46
N TRP A 163 -7.52 -0.63 -4.22
CA TRP A 163 -6.46 -1.37 -3.52
C TRP A 163 -6.85 -2.83 -3.25
N SER A 164 -8.12 -3.08 -2.88
CA SER A 164 -8.59 -4.45 -2.67
C SER A 164 -8.56 -5.26 -3.96
N SER A 165 -9.02 -4.67 -5.08
CA SER A 165 -9.00 -5.29 -6.38
C SER A 165 -7.58 -5.57 -6.89
N GLU A 166 -6.67 -4.62 -6.70
CA GLU A 166 -5.23 -4.78 -7.02
C GLU A 166 -4.67 -6.05 -6.38
N ILE A 167 -4.85 -6.21 -5.07
CA ILE A 167 -4.29 -7.34 -4.32
C ILE A 167 -4.88 -8.67 -4.79
N VAL A 168 -6.19 -8.73 -4.99
CA VAL A 168 -6.89 -9.96 -5.36
C VAL A 168 -6.53 -10.38 -6.79
N ILE A 169 -6.54 -9.44 -7.75
CA ILE A 169 -6.18 -9.71 -9.14
C ILE A 169 -4.69 -10.12 -9.23
N SER A 170 -3.81 -9.40 -8.55
CA SER A 170 -2.39 -9.73 -8.49
C SER A 170 -2.15 -11.12 -7.90
N SER A 171 -2.81 -11.45 -6.79
CA SER A 171 -2.70 -12.77 -6.17
C SER A 171 -3.26 -13.89 -7.06
N TYR A 172 -4.34 -13.64 -7.80
CA TYR A 172 -4.85 -14.58 -8.80
C TYR A 172 -3.80 -14.87 -9.87
N THR A 173 -3.18 -13.84 -10.41
CA THR A 173 -2.16 -13.95 -11.46
C THR A 173 -0.88 -14.63 -10.95
N MET A 174 -0.56 -14.49 -9.66
CA MET A 174 0.57 -15.17 -9.01
C MET A 174 0.43 -16.71 -8.97
N ARG A 175 -0.70 -17.27 -9.39
CA ARG A 175 -0.82 -18.73 -9.61
C ARG A 175 -0.02 -19.20 -10.83
N SER A 176 0.25 -18.31 -11.78
CA SER A 176 0.93 -18.62 -13.05
C SER A 176 2.25 -17.87 -13.22
N LEU A 177 2.45 -16.76 -12.52
CA LEU A 177 3.64 -15.91 -12.58
C LEU A 177 4.25 -15.74 -11.19
N SER A 178 5.56 -15.47 -11.15
CA SER A 178 6.24 -15.10 -9.90
C SER A 178 5.81 -13.73 -9.40
N GLY A 179 5.97 -13.47 -8.09
CA GLY A 179 5.63 -12.18 -7.50
C GLY A 179 6.31 -10.99 -8.18
N LEU A 180 7.60 -11.13 -8.60
CA LEU A 180 8.31 -10.08 -9.33
C LEU A 180 7.75 -9.84 -10.74
N GLN A 181 7.34 -10.89 -11.45
CA GLN A 181 6.72 -10.74 -12.77
C GLN A 181 5.37 -10.03 -12.68
N VAL A 182 4.54 -10.41 -11.70
CA VAL A 182 3.25 -9.75 -11.46
C VAL A 182 3.46 -8.29 -11.05
N TYR A 183 4.43 -8.01 -10.19
CA TYR A 183 4.78 -6.64 -9.79
C TYR A 183 5.25 -5.80 -10.99
N PHE A 184 6.09 -6.35 -11.85
CA PHE A 184 6.52 -5.68 -13.08
C PHE A 184 5.35 -5.29 -13.98
N LEU A 185 4.42 -6.23 -14.25
CA LEU A 185 3.24 -5.96 -15.08
C LEU A 185 2.29 -4.95 -14.41
N ARG A 186 2.15 -5.02 -13.10
CA ARG A 186 1.42 -4.01 -12.30
C ARG A 186 2.02 -2.62 -12.50
N LEU A 187 3.34 -2.52 -12.40
CA LEU A 187 4.04 -1.25 -12.61
C LEU A 187 3.86 -0.70 -14.03
N CYS A 188 3.80 -1.56 -15.05
CA CYS A 188 3.47 -1.12 -16.41
C CYS A 188 2.10 -0.42 -16.46
N GLY A 189 1.06 -1.05 -15.86
CA GLY A 189 -0.27 -0.47 -15.83
C GLY A 189 -0.36 0.83 -15.05
N SER A 190 0.25 0.85 -13.89
CA SER A 190 0.26 2.02 -13.01
C SER A 190 1.03 3.19 -13.63
N THR A 191 2.22 2.96 -14.18
CA THR A 191 3.02 3.99 -14.85
C THR A 191 2.28 4.60 -16.03
N ILE A 192 1.64 3.79 -16.89
CA ILE A 192 0.83 4.27 -18.01
C ILE A 192 -0.35 5.11 -17.49
N GLY A 193 -1.03 4.65 -16.46
CA GLY A 193 -2.15 5.37 -15.88
C GLY A 193 -1.76 6.71 -15.27
N TYR A 194 -0.63 6.79 -14.56
CA TYR A 194 -0.11 8.08 -14.07
C TYR A 194 0.31 9.01 -15.19
N LEU A 195 0.94 8.49 -16.26
CA LEU A 195 1.25 9.31 -17.45
C LEU A 195 0.00 9.93 -18.05
N LEU A 196 -1.09 9.16 -18.16
CA LEU A 196 -2.36 9.69 -18.67
C LEU A 196 -2.92 10.80 -17.77
N ILE A 197 -2.86 10.62 -16.44
CA ILE A 197 -3.30 11.67 -15.50
C ILE A 197 -2.42 12.92 -15.64
N LEU A 198 -1.10 12.76 -15.66
CA LEU A 198 -0.17 13.89 -15.82
C LEU A 198 -0.38 14.63 -17.15
N PHE A 199 -0.65 13.90 -18.24
CA PHE A 199 -0.99 14.49 -19.52
C PHE A 199 -2.29 15.32 -19.43
N ILE A 200 -3.34 14.80 -18.80
CA ILE A 200 -4.60 15.52 -18.59
C ILE A 200 -4.39 16.77 -17.72
N LEU A 201 -3.58 16.67 -16.66
CA LEU A 201 -3.27 17.79 -15.78
C LEU A 201 -2.46 18.88 -16.50
N SER A 202 -1.50 18.50 -17.39
CA SER A 202 -0.72 19.44 -18.17
C SER A 202 -1.57 20.26 -19.14
N LEU A 203 -2.65 19.69 -19.67
CA LEU A 203 -3.61 20.40 -20.53
C LEU A 203 -4.41 21.48 -19.79
N LYS A 204 -4.40 21.47 -18.45
CA LYS A 204 -5.12 22.42 -17.57
C LYS A 204 -4.17 23.42 -16.88
N ASP A 205 -2.97 23.62 -17.41
CA ASP A 205 -1.93 24.49 -16.84
C ASP A 205 -1.59 24.18 -15.37
N PHE A 206 -1.75 22.92 -14.96
CA PHE A 206 -1.42 22.48 -13.62
C PHE A 206 0.10 22.42 -13.44
N SER A 207 0.63 23.10 -12.42
CA SER A 207 2.08 23.10 -12.19
C SER A 207 2.57 21.71 -11.76
N LEU A 208 3.50 21.16 -12.54
CA LEU A 208 4.15 19.86 -12.29
C LEU A 208 5.51 20.04 -11.58
N ASP A 209 5.70 21.17 -10.89
CA ASP A 209 6.98 21.54 -10.29
C ASP A 209 7.39 20.60 -9.16
N ILE A 210 8.19 19.58 -9.52
CA ILE A 210 8.85 18.64 -8.61
C ILE A 210 10.18 19.22 -8.09
N LEU A 211 10.74 20.21 -8.78
CA LEU A 211 12.07 20.76 -8.49
C LEU A 211 12.12 21.55 -7.17
N SER A 212 10.96 21.86 -6.59
CA SER A 212 10.86 22.52 -5.29
C SER A 212 11.12 21.59 -4.09
N PHE A 213 11.26 20.29 -4.30
CA PHE A 213 11.50 19.31 -3.24
C PHE A 213 12.99 19.08 -2.99
N ASN A 214 13.30 18.63 -1.77
CA ASN A 214 14.65 18.14 -1.46
C ASN A 214 14.89 16.80 -2.19
N TYR A 215 15.86 16.76 -3.09
CA TYR A 215 16.17 15.59 -3.90
C TYR A 215 16.56 14.35 -3.08
N VAL A 216 17.18 14.53 -1.93
CA VAL A 216 17.54 13.42 -1.03
C VAL A 216 16.27 12.77 -0.44
N GLN A 217 15.31 13.59 -0.05
CA GLN A 217 14.03 13.09 0.46
C GLN A 217 13.24 12.35 -0.63
N ILE A 218 13.16 12.94 -1.84
CA ILE A 218 12.50 12.27 -2.98
C ILE A 218 13.17 10.93 -3.28
N ALA A 219 14.50 10.88 -3.36
CA ALA A 219 15.24 9.66 -3.62
C ALA A 219 14.97 8.61 -2.52
N GLY A 220 14.94 9.04 -1.26
CA GLY A 220 14.58 8.18 -0.14
C GLY A 220 13.18 7.59 -0.25
N VAL A 221 12.18 8.42 -0.56
CA VAL A 221 10.79 7.99 -0.78
C VAL A 221 10.73 6.97 -1.92
N ILE A 222 11.32 7.28 -3.09
CA ILE A 222 11.33 6.38 -4.25
C ILE A 222 11.94 5.03 -3.90
N ILE A 223 13.09 5.02 -3.21
CA ILE A 223 13.79 3.79 -2.85
C ILE A 223 12.97 2.97 -1.86
N PHE A 224 12.49 3.57 -0.78
CA PHE A 224 11.78 2.84 0.27
C PHE A 224 10.41 2.36 -0.21
N ASP A 225 9.67 3.14 -1.00
CA ASP A 225 8.42 2.68 -1.61
C ASP A 225 8.65 1.52 -2.57
N ALA A 226 9.62 1.64 -3.47
CA ALA A 226 9.97 0.57 -4.41
C ALA A 226 10.33 -0.73 -3.69
N LEU A 227 11.16 -0.66 -2.64
CA LEU A 227 11.54 -1.80 -1.82
C LEU A 227 10.35 -2.37 -1.04
N SER A 228 9.50 -1.50 -0.48
CA SER A 228 8.29 -1.91 0.24
C SER A 228 7.36 -2.72 -0.65
N TYR A 229 6.98 -2.20 -1.81
CA TYR A 229 6.09 -2.88 -2.74
C TYR A 229 6.73 -4.16 -3.31
N CYS A 230 8.02 -4.14 -3.65
CA CYS A 230 8.74 -5.34 -4.09
C CYS A 230 8.65 -6.45 -3.04
N CYS A 231 8.95 -6.13 -1.79
CA CYS A 231 8.84 -7.06 -0.67
C CYS A 231 7.40 -7.50 -0.43
N TYR A 232 6.43 -6.60 -0.53
CA TYR A 232 5.02 -6.91 -0.34
C TYR A 232 4.51 -7.92 -1.38
N TYR A 233 4.82 -7.72 -2.66
CA TYR A 233 4.45 -8.65 -3.72
C TYR A 233 5.11 -10.02 -3.56
N GLN A 234 6.36 -10.08 -3.08
CA GLN A 234 7.02 -11.34 -2.73
C GLN A 234 6.34 -12.01 -1.52
N ALA A 235 5.93 -11.24 -0.52
CA ALA A 235 5.18 -11.77 0.61
C ALA A 235 3.82 -12.34 0.17
N ILE A 236 3.07 -11.65 -0.68
CA ILE A 236 1.79 -12.14 -1.24
C ILE A 236 2.00 -13.45 -2.01
N TYR A 237 3.03 -13.52 -2.84
CA TYR A 237 3.38 -14.73 -3.62
C TYR A 237 3.67 -15.94 -2.72
N LEU A 238 4.44 -15.74 -1.64
CA LEU A 238 4.91 -16.82 -0.77
C LEU A 238 3.93 -17.19 0.34
N LEU A 239 3.19 -16.22 0.92
CA LEU A 239 2.33 -16.41 2.10
C LEU A 239 0.84 -16.35 1.79
N LYS A 240 0.45 -15.92 0.59
CA LYS A 240 -0.92 -15.54 0.20
C LYS A 240 -1.35 -14.17 0.77
N PRO A 241 -2.41 -13.54 0.21
CA PRO A 241 -2.79 -12.15 0.50
C PRO A 241 -2.98 -11.87 1.99
N ILE A 242 -3.78 -12.68 2.68
CA ILE A 242 -4.21 -12.39 4.05
C ILE A 242 -3.03 -12.31 5.02
N LYS A 243 -2.09 -13.26 4.94
CA LYS A 243 -0.89 -13.23 5.79
C LYS A 243 0.04 -12.08 5.42
N ALA A 244 0.19 -11.79 4.13
CA ALA A 244 1.00 -10.67 3.66
C ALA A 244 0.40 -9.33 4.11
N MET A 245 -0.91 -9.14 3.99
CA MET A 245 -1.61 -7.95 4.48
C MET A 245 -1.47 -7.79 6.00
N ALA A 246 -1.64 -8.87 6.78
CA ALA A 246 -1.45 -8.83 8.23
C ALA A 246 -0.04 -8.38 8.62
N LEU A 247 0.99 -8.86 7.92
CA LEU A 247 2.36 -8.41 8.16
C LEU A 247 2.56 -6.94 7.73
N ASN A 248 2.01 -6.55 6.60
CA ASN A 248 2.15 -5.19 6.09
C ASN A 248 1.49 -4.16 7.02
N ILE A 249 0.33 -4.45 7.62
CA ILE A 249 -0.34 -3.57 8.59
C ILE A 249 0.58 -3.22 9.78
N THR A 250 1.58 -4.04 10.10
CA THR A 250 2.56 -3.73 11.16
C THR A 250 3.39 -2.49 10.85
N TYR A 251 3.28 -1.88 9.65
CA TYR A 251 3.96 -0.63 9.33
C TYR A 251 3.66 0.47 10.36
N SER A 252 2.45 0.50 10.93
CA SER A 252 2.07 1.44 11.97
C SER A 252 2.94 1.29 13.24
N VAL A 253 3.26 0.04 13.62
CA VAL A 253 4.16 -0.26 14.74
C VAL A 253 5.57 0.27 14.46
N TRP A 254 6.06 0.01 13.26
CA TRP A 254 7.39 0.46 12.82
C TRP A 254 7.45 1.99 12.72
N ALA A 255 6.39 2.64 12.20
CA ALA A 255 6.32 4.10 12.11
C ALA A 255 6.39 4.77 13.49
N ILE A 256 5.67 4.23 14.49
CA ILE A 256 5.73 4.71 15.88
C ILE A 256 7.13 4.52 16.47
N GLY A 257 7.70 3.32 16.33
CA GLY A 257 9.04 3.03 16.84
C GLY A 257 10.13 3.90 16.20
N LEU A 258 10.11 4.03 14.88
CA LEU A 258 11.05 4.88 14.13
C LEU A 258 10.81 6.37 14.42
N GLY A 259 9.56 6.82 14.54
CA GLY A 259 9.21 8.18 14.93
C GLY A 259 9.77 8.54 16.30
N TYR A 260 9.69 7.63 17.27
CA TYR A 260 10.33 7.81 18.57
C TYR A 260 11.87 7.88 18.48
N LEU A 261 12.47 6.96 17.74
CA LEU A 261 13.93 6.87 17.63
C LEU A 261 14.54 8.07 16.88
N LEU A 262 13.94 8.47 15.75
CA LEU A 262 14.48 9.49 14.85
C LEU A 262 14.07 10.90 15.26
N TYR A 263 12.83 11.09 15.68
CA TYR A 263 12.24 12.41 15.94
C TYR A 263 11.94 12.66 17.42
N LYS A 264 12.24 11.69 18.30
CA LYS A 264 11.95 11.77 19.76
C LYS A 264 10.46 12.07 20.07
N GLN A 265 9.56 11.63 19.19
CA GLN A 265 8.12 11.82 19.40
C GLN A 265 7.64 11.04 20.62
N PRO A 266 6.94 11.67 21.60
CA PRO A 266 6.48 10.97 22.78
C PRO A 266 5.43 9.91 22.43
N ILE A 267 5.54 8.73 23.01
CA ILE A 267 4.56 7.65 22.85
C ILE A 267 3.55 7.73 24.00
N LYS A 268 2.27 7.96 23.68
CA LYS A 268 1.21 7.96 24.69
C LYS A 268 0.88 6.52 25.13
N PRO A 269 0.38 6.31 26.37
CA PRO A 269 0.01 4.96 26.85
C PRO A 269 -1.03 4.26 25.96
N ILE A 270 -2.00 5.00 25.42
CA ILE A 270 -3.02 4.44 24.51
C ILE A 270 -2.40 3.98 23.19
N THR A 271 -1.45 4.71 22.64
CA THR A 271 -0.70 4.33 21.44
C THR A 271 0.05 3.02 21.65
N LEU A 272 0.69 2.86 22.84
CA LEU A 272 1.38 1.63 23.20
C LEU A 272 0.39 0.45 23.29
N LEU A 273 -0.76 0.63 23.96
CA LEU A 273 -1.79 -0.40 24.08
C LEU A 273 -2.29 -0.85 22.70
N LEU A 274 -2.66 0.09 21.83
CA LEU A 274 -3.16 -0.21 20.50
C LEU A 274 -2.08 -0.91 19.63
N THR A 275 -0.82 -0.53 19.77
CA THR A 275 0.30 -1.18 19.10
C THR A 275 0.49 -2.64 19.55
N LEU A 276 0.33 -2.91 20.85
CA LEU A 276 0.36 -4.28 21.39
C LEU A 276 -0.82 -5.12 20.90
N LEU A 277 -2.04 -4.55 20.87
CA LEU A 277 -3.23 -5.23 20.35
C LEU A 277 -3.10 -5.53 18.85
N LEU A 278 -2.58 -4.60 18.05
CA LEU A 278 -2.28 -4.80 16.64
C LEU A 278 -1.30 -5.97 16.47
N SER A 279 -0.18 -5.95 17.21
CA SER A 279 0.83 -7.00 17.14
C SER A 279 0.27 -8.38 17.53
N ALA A 280 -0.54 -8.43 18.58
CA ALA A 280 -1.24 -9.66 19.00
C ALA A 280 -2.18 -10.17 17.90
N GLY A 281 -2.98 -9.29 17.28
CA GLY A 281 -3.86 -9.63 16.15
C GLY A 281 -3.09 -10.20 14.96
N VAL A 282 -1.95 -9.61 14.60
CA VAL A 282 -1.07 -10.14 13.54
C VAL A 282 -0.54 -11.52 13.90
N ILE A 283 -0.02 -11.72 15.11
CA ILE A 283 0.49 -13.02 15.58
C ILE A 283 -0.59 -14.08 15.47
N VAL A 284 -1.80 -13.81 15.97
CA VAL A 284 -2.95 -14.73 15.88
C VAL A 284 -3.29 -15.08 14.43
N THR A 285 -3.25 -14.09 13.52
CA THR A 285 -3.50 -14.31 12.09
C THR A 285 -2.44 -15.21 11.45
N LEU A 286 -1.17 -15.06 11.83
CA LEU A 286 -0.05 -15.80 11.26
C LEU A 286 0.05 -17.23 11.80
N TYR A 287 -0.34 -17.45 13.05
CA TYR A 287 -0.21 -18.75 13.72
C TYR A 287 -1.15 -19.81 13.13
N TYR A 288 -2.11 -19.39 12.31
CA TYR A 288 -3.05 -20.29 11.66
C TYR A 288 -2.36 -21.26 10.71
N LYS A 289 -2.36 -22.54 11.05
CA LYS A 289 -2.09 -23.66 10.12
C LYS A 289 -3.33 -23.88 9.25
N ARG A 290 -3.15 -23.83 7.93
CA ARG A 290 -4.20 -24.20 6.96
C ARG A 290 -4.67 -25.60 7.26
N GLU A 291 -5.97 -25.81 7.55
CA GLU A 291 -6.56 -27.14 7.48
C GLU A 291 -6.44 -27.61 6.03
N GLN A 292 -5.53 -28.54 5.80
CA GLN A 292 -5.44 -29.28 4.54
C GLN A 292 -6.67 -30.20 4.48
N LYS A 293 -7.58 -29.92 3.56
CA LYS A 293 -8.51 -30.91 3.02
C LYS A 293 -8.10 -31.21 1.60
#